data_805bbd1da1567b41d5c3f5fde33b46a0
#
_entry.id   805bbd1da1567b41d5c3f5fde33b46a0
#
_cell.length_a   1.000
_cell.length_b   1.000
_cell.length_c   1.000
_cell.angle_alpha   90.00
_cell.angle_beta   90.00
_cell.angle_gamma   90.00
#
_symmetry.space_group_name_H-M   'P 1'
#
loop_
_entity.id
_entity.type
_entity.pdbx_description
1 polymer ?
#
loop_
_entity_poly.entity_id
_entity_poly.type
_entity_poly.pdbx_seq_one_letter_code
_entity_poly.pdbx_strand_id
1 'polypeptide(L)'
;MSKLFNSLTLFSRMFVGALFVVSGLIKSNDALGFMYKLEEYFEPGALNLEYLTPYALEIAVFVCIAEILLGIALLVGALPKLTTVLTMVMMVFFTWLTWYTATCDPFGMKMITDANGEMIEIANQCVLECGCFGNAIPLTAHQSFLKDLFLLIFIIPITIAAFRNKIQLNESHTSMILYTGALVLTFLFGYMMLDWNFPVLYLTLLLLAASMVRRRVNHPKVEWIMAASVVLVAGLVQIKTITYLPLKDYRPYAVGESIIQNRLS
;
A
#
# COMPACT_ATOMS: atom_id res chain seq x y z
N MET A 1 -23.49 5.67 19.84
CA MET A 1 -22.12 5.16 19.96
C MET A 1 -21.39 5.96 21.02
N SER A 2 -20.53 5.31 21.82
CA SER A 2 -19.76 5.98 22.86
C SER A 2 -18.75 6.98 22.24
N LYS A 3 -18.37 8.01 23.02
CA LYS A 3 -17.29 8.96 22.61
C LYS A 3 -16.02 8.20 22.26
N LEU A 4 -15.71 7.12 23.01
CA LEU A 4 -14.57 6.24 22.80
C LEU A 4 -14.57 5.62 21.40
N PHE A 5 -15.70 5.10 20.91
CA PHE A 5 -15.77 4.50 19.57
C PHE A 5 -15.53 5.53 18.46
N ASN A 6 -16.04 6.76 18.62
CA ASN A 6 -15.78 7.83 17.66
C ASN A 6 -14.30 8.21 17.62
N SER A 7 -13.66 8.32 18.78
CA SER A 7 -12.23 8.61 18.87
C SER A 7 -11.38 7.46 18.29
N LEU A 8 -11.76 6.22 18.56
CA LEU A 8 -11.11 5.04 17.96
C LEU A 8 -11.24 5.04 16.43
N THR A 9 -12.44 5.34 15.91
CA THR A 9 -12.67 5.42 14.46
C THR A 9 -11.82 6.53 13.82
N LEU A 10 -11.73 7.69 14.48
CA LEU A 10 -10.94 8.82 14.00
C LEU A 10 -9.45 8.47 13.95
N PHE A 11 -8.93 7.89 15.04
CA PHE A 11 -7.55 7.43 15.11
C PHE A 11 -7.25 6.35 14.06
N SER A 12 -8.14 5.37 13.91
CA SER A 12 -8.00 4.30 12.92
C SER A 12 -7.94 4.85 11.49
N ARG A 13 -8.81 5.80 11.14
CA ARG A 13 -8.78 6.46 9.81
C ARG A 13 -7.46 7.19 9.56
N MET A 14 -6.99 7.91 10.56
CA MET A 14 -5.72 8.65 10.51
C MET A 14 -4.54 7.69 10.34
N PHE A 15 -4.49 6.64 11.16
CA PHE A 15 -3.39 5.68 11.18
C PHE A 15 -3.34 4.84 9.90
N VAL A 16 -4.45 4.18 9.54
CA VAL A 16 -4.52 3.35 8.32
C VAL A 16 -4.35 4.21 7.07
N GLY A 17 -5.00 5.38 7.02
CA GLY A 17 -4.89 6.28 5.87
C GLY A 17 -3.46 6.78 5.62
N ALA A 18 -2.75 7.19 6.69
CA ALA A 18 -1.35 7.62 6.58
C ALA A 18 -0.44 6.46 6.13
N LEU A 19 -0.58 5.27 6.73
CA LEU A 19 0.21 4.10 6.36
C LEU A 19 -0.03 3.65 4.92
N PHE A 20 -1.26 3.68 4.44
CA PHE A 20 -1.58 3.34 3.05
C PHE A 20 -0.91 4.30 2.07
N VAL A 21 -0.94 5.60 2.34
CA VAL A 21 -0.24 6.58 1.48
C VAL A 21 1.27 6.35 1.50
N VAL A 22 1.87 6.11 2.66
CA VAL A 22 3.31 5.86 2.78
C VAL A 22 3.70 4.54 2.10
N SER A 23 2.95 3.47 2.32
CA SER A 23 3.17 2.15 1.70
C SER A 23 3.07 2.23 0.17
N GLY A 24 2.02 2.87 -0.34
CA GLY A 24 1.85 3.09 -1.77
C GLY A 24 2.95 3.96 -2.38
N LEU A 25 3.41 4.99 -1.65
CA LEU A 25 4.52 5.83 -2.10
C LEU A 25 5.85 5.06 -2.16
N ILE A 26 6.17 4.25 -1.16
CA ILE A 26 7.40 3.44 -1.14
C ILE A 26 7.41 2.47 -2.32
N LYS A 27 6.30 1.76 -2.57
CA LYS A 27 6.16 0.90 -3.74
C LYS A 27 6.23 1.69 -5.06
N SER A 28 5.60 2.86 -5.13
CA SER A 28 5.68 3.75 -6.30
C SER A 28 7.09 4.29 -6.52
N ASN A 29 7.89 4.43 -5.46
CA ASN A 29 9.27 4.88 -5.54
C ASN A 29 10.19 3.85 -6.24
N ASP A 30 9.86 2.55 -6.13
CA ASP A 30 10.52 1.45 -6.84
C ASP A 30 9.47 0.48 -7.40
N ALA A 31 8.69 0.95 -8.37
CA ALA A 31 7.61 0.17 -8.98
C ALA A 31 8.14 -1.05 -9.76
N LEU A 32 9.36 -0.96 -10.31
CA LEU A 32 10.01 -2.08 -10.98
C LEU A 32 10.44 -3.16 -9.97
N GLY A 33 11.00 -2.76 -8.83
CA GLY A 33 11.32 -3.70 -7.75
C GLY A 33 10.07 -4.41 -7.22
N PHE A 34 8.93 -3.69 -7.12
CA PHE A 34 7.66 -4.30 -6.74
C PHE A 34 7.10 -5.21 -7.85
N MET A 35 7.27 -4.86 -9.13
CA MET A 35 6.94 -5.73 -10.27
C MET A 35 7.69 -7.07 -10.19
N TYR A 36 9.03 -7.04 -10.01
CA TYR A 36 9.82 -8.27 -9.85
C TYR A 36 9.35 -9.12 -8.66
N LYS A 37 8.93 -8.48 -7.57
CA LYS A 37 8.37 -9.20 -6.43
C LYS A 37 7.03 -9.87 -6.77
N LEU A 38 6.20 -9.27 -7.62
CA LEU A 38 4.97 -9.91 -8.13
C LEU A 38 5.30 -11.07 -9.06
N GLU A 39 6.32 -10.96 -9.90
CA GLU A 39 6.77 -12.06 -10.77
C GLU A 39 7.21 -13.28 -9.93
N GLU A 40 7.97 -13.07 -8.83
CA GLU A 40 8.31 -14.14 -7.89
C GLU A 40 7.04 -14.84 -7.33
N TYR A 41 5.99 -14.09 -7.01
CA TYR A 41 4.72 -14.68 -6.58
C TYR A 41 3.99 -15.44 -7.69
N PHE A 42 4.16 -15.03 -8.96
CA PHE A 42 3.45 -15.65 -10.08
C PHE A 42 4.11 -16.94 -10.55
N GLU A 43 5.34 -17.24 -10.11
CA GLU A 43 6.07 -18.45 -10.51
C GLU A 43 5.33 -19.74 -10.14
N PRO A 44 5.58 -20.85 -10.88
CA PRO A 44 4.91 -22.14 -10.68
C PRO A 44 5.09 -22.68 -9.27
N GLY A 45 6.29 -22.57 -8.72
CA GLY A 45 6.64 -23.01 -7.36
C GLY A 45 6.01 -22.16 -6.24
N ALA A 46 5.55 -20.94 -6.56
CA ALA A 46 4.85 -20.05 -5.65
C ALA A 46 3.31 -20.17 -5.83
N LEU A 47 2.65 -19.18 -6.41
CA LEU A 47 1.18 -19.20 -6.58
C LEU A 47 0.70 -19.84 -7.89
N ASN A 48 1.61 -20.18 -8.80
CA ASN A 48 1.30 -20.75 -10.12
C ASN A 48 0.36 -19.87 -10.95
N LEU A 49 0.73 -18.61 -11.10
CA LEU A 49 -0.03 -17.57 -11.81
C LEU A 49 0.77 -16.98 -12.98
N GLU A 50 1.60 -17.80 -13.67
CA GLU A 50 2.50 -17.34 -14.74
C GLU A 50 1.79 -16.53 -15.84
N TYR A 51 0.51 -16.79 -16.10
CA TYR A 51 -0.29 -16.03 -17.07
C TYR A 51 -0.44 -14.54 -16.70
N LEU A 52 -0.17 -14.15 -15.44
CA LEU A 52 -0.16 -12.75 -14.99
C LEU A 52 1.20 -12.06 -15.15
N THR A 53 2.28 -12.80 -15.40
CA THR A 53 3.64 -12.23 -15.54
C THR A 53 3.72 -11.13 -16.59
N PRO A 54 3.10 -11.23 -17.80
CA PRO A 54 3.11 -10.14 -18.77
C PRO A 54 2.45 -8.85 -18.28
N TYR A 55 1.63 -8.91 -17.23
CA TYR A 55 0.88 -7.78 -16.64
C TYR A 55 1.45 -7.37 -15.27
N ALA A 56 2.60 -7.88 -14.87
CA ALA A 56 3.15 -7.63 -13.52
C ALA A 56 3.39 -6.15 -13.25
N LEU A 57 3.86 -5.39 -14.24
CA LEU A 57 4.08 -3.95 -14.11
C LEU A 57 2.76 -3.18 -13.95
N GLU A 58 1.77 -3.49 -14.76
CA GLU A 58 0.44 -2.84 -14.71
C GLU A 58 -0.24 -3.13 -13.37
N ILE A 59 -0.13 -4.36 -12.88
CA ILE A 59 -0.64 -4.76 -11.56
C ILE A 59 0.10 -4.00 -10.46
N ALA A 60 1.43 -3.91 -10.53
CA ALA A 60 2.23 -3.15 -9.57
C ALA A 60 1.80 -1.68 -9.53
N VAL A 61 1.69 -1.03 -10.69
CA VAL A 61 1.24 0.36 -10.84
C VAL A 61 -0.16 0.55 -10.25
N PHE A 62 -1.09 -0.34 -10.60
CA PHE A 62 -2.46 -0.29 -10.11
C PHE A 62 -2.53 -0.39 -8.58
N VAL A 63 -1.82 -1.35 -7.99
CA VAL A 63 -1.79 -1.57 -6.53
C VAL A 63 -1.23 -0.34 -5.81
N CYS A 64 -0.13 0.24 -6.28
CA CYS A 64 0.46 1.44 -5.70
C CYS A 64 -0.52 2.62 -5.71
N ILE A 65 -1.15 2.89 -6.85
CA ILE A 65 -2.13 3.99 -6.98
C ILE A 65 -3.37 3.72 -6.13
N ALA A 66 -3.84 2.48 -6.08
CA ALA A 66 -5.01 2.09 -5.28
C ALA A 66 -4.75 2.29 -3.78
N GLU A 67 -3.58 1.90 -3.26
CA GLU A 67 -3.20 2.17 -1.86
C GLU A 67 -3.21 3.66 -1.54
N ILE A 68 -2.58 4.48 -2.38
CA ILE A 68 -2.52 5.93 -2.18
C ILE A 68 -3.94 6.52 -2.21
N LEU A 69 -4.74 6.14 -3.20
CA LEU A 69 -6.11 6.62 -3.35
C LEU A 69 -6.98 6.25 -2.16
N LEU A 70 -6.94 5.00 -1.71
CA LEU A 70 -7.70 4.53 -0.55
C LEU A 70 -7.24 5.21 0.73
N GLY A 71 -5.94 5.40 0.92
CA GLY A 71 -5.39 6.14 2.05
C GLY A 71 -5.92 7.58 2.12
N ILE A 72 -5.88 8.32 1.01
CA ILE A 72 -6.44 9.69 0.94
C ILE A 72 -7.96 9.67 1.13
N ALA A 73 -8.68 8.73 0.50
CA ALA A 73 -10.13 8.63 0.65
C ALA A 73 -10.56 8.36 2.11
N LEU A 74 -9.80 7.54 2.86
CA LEU A 74 -10.00 7.35 4.31
C LEU A 74 -9.78 8.64 5.08
N LEU A 75 -8.71 9.40 4.78
CA LEU A 75 -8.40 10.66 5.46
C LEU A 75 -9.44 11.72 5.18
N VAL A 76 -9.90 11.85 3.94
CA VAL A 76 -10.90 12.85 3.53
C VAL A 76 -12.32 12.44 3.90
N GLY A 77 -12.61 11.15 3.98
CA GLY A 77 -13.94 10.58 4.22
C GLY A 77 -14.79 10.50 2.96
N ALA A 78 -14.15 10.36 1.80
CA ALA A 78 -14.84 10.23 0.52
C ALA A 78 -15.37 8.81 0.31
N LEU A 79 -16.58 8.68 -0.28
CA LEU A 79 -17.24 7.43 -0.62
C LEU A 79 -17.11 6.36 0.49
N PRO A 80 -17.49 6.64 1.75
CA PRO A 80 -17.00 5.89 2.92
C PRO A 80 -17.27 4.39 2.87
N LYS A 81 -18.43 3.97 2.35
CA LYS A 81 -18.75 2.54 2.22
C LYS A 81 -17.88 1.84 1.18
N LEU A 82 -17.71 2.46 0.02
CA LEU A 82 -16.88 1.91 -1.05
C LEU A 82 -15.41 1.86 -0.62
N THR A 83 -14.90 2.98 -0.09
CA THR A 83 -13.52 3.09 0.39
C THR A 83 -13.19 2.04 1.44
N THR A 84 -14.06 1.86 2.45
CA THR A 84 -13.79 0.90 3.53
C THR A 84 -13.89 -0.55 3.05
N VAL A 85 -14.80 -0.87 2.14
CA VAL A 85 -14.89 -2.22 1.55
C VAL A 85 -13.63 -2.52 0.73
N LEU A 86 -13.21 -1.61 -0.14
CA LEU A 86 -12.00 -1.82 -0.95
C LEU A 86 -10.74 -1.90 -0.08
N THR A 87 -10.63 -1.06 0.96
CA THR A 87 -9.51 -1.14 1.91
C THR A 87 -9.52 -2.47 2.66
N MET A 88 -10.69 -2.95 3.10
CA MET A 88 -10.82 -4.24 3.76
C MET A 88 -10.40 -5.39 2.83
N VAL A 89 -10.88 -5.41 1.59
CA VAL A 89 -10.52 -6.43 0.59
C VAL A 89 -9.01 -6.43 0.35
N MET A 90 -8.41 -5.26 0.16
CA MET A 90 -6.96 -5.13 -0.04
C MET A 90 -6.18 -5.62 1.19
N MET A 91 -6.60 -5.25 2.40
CA MET A 91 -5.96 -5.70 3.64
C MET A 91 -6.08 -7.20 3.85
N VAL A 92 -7.24 -7.79 3.59
CA VAL A 92 -7.44 -9.26 3.67
C VAL A 92 -6.56 -9.96 2.65
N PHE A 93 -6.47 -9.45 1.42
CA PHE A 93 -5.59 -10.00 0.39
C PHE A 93 -4.12 -9.95 0.81
N PHE A 94 -3.62 -8.82 1.29
CA PHE A 94 -2.23 -8.73 1.76
C PHE A 94 -1.96 -9.60 2.99
N THR A 95 -2.90 -9.66 3.94
CA THR A 95 -2.76 -10.56 5.09
C THR A 95 -2.70 -12.02 4.66
N TRP A 96 -3.52 -12.42 3.67
CA TRP A 96 -3.45 -13.76 3.09
C TRP A 96 -2.11 -14.01 2.39
N LEU A 97 -1.63 -13.05 1.60
CA LEU A 97 -0.37 -13.18 0.87
C LEU A 97 0.82 -13.30 1.84
N THR A 98 0.86 -12.47 2.89
CA THR A 98 1.92 -12.51 3.90
C THR A 98 1.83 -13.76 4.79
N TRP A 99 0.62 -14.27 5.04
CA TRP A 99 0.43 -15.56 5.70
C TRP A 99 0.98 -16.71 4.84
N TYR A 100 0.66 -16.72 3.54
CA TYR A 100 1.18 -17.70 2.59
C TYR A 100 2.72 -17.69 2.59
N THR A 101 3.33 -16.52 2.51
CA THR A 101 4.79 -16.35 2.55
C THR A 101 5.37 -16.83 3.89
N ALA A 102 4.73 -16.49 5.02
CA ALA A 102 5.21 -16.85 6.35
C ALA A 102 5.10 -18.36 6.67
N THR A 103 4.21 -19.07 5.99
CA THR A 103 3.97 -20.52 6.19
C THR A 103 4.55 -21.38 5.07
N CYS A 104 5.24 -20.78 4.10
CA CYS A 104 5.87 -21.52 3.02
C CYS A 104 6.98 -22.44 3.56
N ASP A 105 6.93 -23.73 3.16
CA ASP A 105 7.99 -24.70 3.45
C ASP A 105 8.96 -24.78 2.24
N PRO A 106 10.20 -24.31 2.38
CA PRO A 106 11.17 -24.31 1.26
C PRO A 106 11.64 -25.70 0.84
N PHE A 107 11.42 -26.72 1.67
CA PHE A 107 11.73 -28.12 1.36
C PHE A 107 10.51 -28.90 0.88
N GLY A 108 9.34 -28.28 0.86
CA GLY A 108 8.10 -28.87 0.38
C GLY A 108 8.11 -29.04 -1.14
N MET A 109 7.32 -30.00 -1.60
CA MET A 109 7.07 -30.24 -3.03
C MET A 109 5.62 -29.92 -3.35
N LYS A 110 5.37 -29.44 -4.56
CA LYS A 110 4.05 -29.04 -5.02
C LYS A 110 3.75 -29.70 -6.37
N MET A 111 2.56 -30.26 -6.48
CA MET A 111 2.05 -30.77 -7.75
C MET A 111 1.48 -29.63 -8.59
N ILE A 112 1.98 -29.48 -9.80
CA ILE A 112 1.44 -28.54 -10.78
C ILE A 112 1.13 -29.28 -12.09
N THR A 113 0.25 -28.69 -12.90
CA THR A 113 0.00 -29.18 -14.26
C THR A 113 0.87 -28.39 -15.22
N ASP A 114 1.71 -29.09 -15.99
CA ASP A 114 2.56 -28.47 -17.00
C ASP A 114 1.76 -28.02 -18.24
N ALA A 115 2.43 -27.40 -19.21
CA ALA A 115 1.85 -26.94 -20.46
C ALA A 115 1.29 -28.09 -21.33
N ASN A 116 1.68 -29.34 -21.09
CA ASN A 116 1.21 -30.53 -21.80
C ASN A 116 0.02 -31.19 -21.10
N GLY A 117 -0.37 -30.70 -19.93
CA GLY A 117 -1.45 -31.25 -19.10
C GLY A 117 -0.99 -32.39 -18.18
N GLU A 118 0.30 -32.63 -18.06
CA GLU A 118 0.86 -33.65 -17.15
C GLU A 118 1.08 -33.08 -15.75
N MET A 119 0.81 -33.91 -14.73
CA MET A 119 1.08 -33.54 -13.33
C MET A 119 2.55 -33.78 -13.03
N ILE A 120 3.27 -32.69 -12.77
CA ILE A 120 4.69 -32.73 -12.39
C ILE A 120 4.85 -32.22 -10.96
N GLU A 121 5.85 -32.77 -10.27
CA GLU A 121 6.22 -32.34 -8.92
C GLU A 121 7.39 -31.36 -8.99
N ILE A 122 7.20 -30.18 -8.41
CA ILE A 122 8.24 -29.14 -8.36
C ILE A 122 8.48 -28.70 -6.91
N ALA A 123 9.70 -28.21 -6.64
CA ALA A 123 10.01 -27.63 -5.33
C ALA A 123 9.22 -26.34 -5.07
N ASN A 124 8.80 -26.15 -3.82
CA ASN A 124 8.21 -24.89 -3.41
C ASN A 124 9.19 -23.74 -3.58
N GLN A 125 8.70 -22.65 -4.14
CA GLN A 125 9.45 -21.40 -4.24
C GLN A 125 8.88 -20.39 -3.22
N CYS A 126 9.61 -20.27 -2.11
CA CYS A 126 9.21 -19.38 -1.04
C CYS A 126 9.72 -17.96 -1.31
N VAL A 127 8.79 -17.01 -1.43
CA VAL A 127 9.12 -15.60 -1.51
C VAL A 127 9.59 -15.13 -0.14
N LEU A 128 10.81 -14.61 -0.04
CA LEU A 128 11.42 -14.28 1.27
C LEU A 128 10.82 -13.04 1.92
N GLU A 129 10.34 -12.08 1.11
CA GLU A 129 9.83 -10.80 1.56
C GLU A 129 8.53 -10.43 0.84
N CYS A 130 7.56 -9.86 1.55
CA CYS A 130 6.26 -9.55 0.94
C CYS A 130 6.26 -8.34 -0.02
N GLY A 131 7.32 -7.54 -0.05
CA GLY A 131 7.41 -6.33 -0.86
C GLY A 131 6.56 -5.14 -0.38
N CYS A 132 5.89 -5.24 0.79
CA CYS A 132 5.00 -4.18 1.30
C CYS A 132 5.69 -2.82 1.48
N PHE A 133 6.95 -2.82 1.90
CA PHE A 133 7.81 -1.64 2.04
C PHE A 133 9.08 -1.73 1.18
N GLY A 134 9.12 -2.65 0.23
CA GLY A 134 10.27 -2.88 -0.64
C GLY A 134 11.56 -3.02 0.17
N ASN A 135 12.66 -2.54 -0.40
CA ASN A 135 13.97 -2.53 0.27
C ASN A 135 14.12 -1.42 1.35
N ALA A 136 13.11 -0.55 1.52
CA ALA A 136 13.16 0.54 2.48
C ALA A 136 13.08 0.06 3.94
N ILE A 137 12.31 -1.02 4.19
CA ILE A 137 12.20 -1.65 5.50
C ILE A 137 12.20 -3.16 5.29
N PRO A 138 13.33 -3.84 5.49
CA PRO A 138 13.41 -5.29 5.36
C PRO A 138 12.64 -5.95 6.52
N LEU A 139 11.43 -6.43 6.25
CA LEU A 139 10.61 -7.17 7.19
C LEU A 139 10.65 -8.65 6.84
N THR A 140 10.85 -9.50 7.84
CA THR A 140 10.67 -10.94 7.65
C THR A 140 9.21 -11.27 7.30
N ALA A 141 8.97 -12.42 6.68
CA ALA A 141 7.62 -12.86 6.32
C ALA A 141 6.67 -12.87 7.55
N HIS A 142 7.13 -13.35 8.71
CA HIS A 142 6.37 -13.34 9.96
C HIS A 142 6.04 -11.92 10.46
N GLN A 143 7.01 -11.01 10.42
CA GLN A 143 6.80 -9.62 10.82
C GLN A 143 5.79 -8.93 9.89
N SER A 144 5.86 -9.20 8.59
CA SER A 144 4.91 -8.68 7.60
C SER A 144 3.49 -9.19 7.88
N PHE A 145 3.33 -10.48 8.16
CA PHE A 145 2.03 -11.06 8.51
C PHE A 145 1.45 -10.46 9.80
N LEU A 146 2.25 -10.34 10.87
CA LEU A 146 1.79 -9.74 12.12
C LEU A 146 1.41 -8.27 11.95
N LYS A 147 2.16 -7.51 11.16
CA LYS A 147 1.83 -6.12 10.80
C LYS A 147 0.47 -6.04 10.11
N ASP A 148 0.20 -6.89 9.12
CA ASP A 148 -1.05 -6.87 8.36
C ASP A 148 -2.24 -7.31 9.23
N LEU A 149 -2.05 -8.32 10.08
CA LEU A 149 -3.05 -8.73 11.05
C LEU A 149 -3.39 -7.61 12.05
N PHE A 150 -2.37 -6.88 12.52
CA PHE A 150 -2.55 -5.71 13.38
C PHE A 150 -3.34 -4.60 12.67
N LEU A 151 -3.04 -4.31 11.41
CA LEU A 151 -3.77 -3.30 10.64
C LEU A 151 -5.23 -3.67 10.40
N LEU A 152 -5.55 -4.96 10.23
CA LEU A 152 -6.94 -5.43 10.13
C LEU A 152 -7.79 -5.05 11.35
N ILE A 153 -7.21 -5.00 12.56
CA ILE A 153 -7.93 -4.60 13.77
C ILE A 153 -8.43 -3.16 13.63
N PHE A 154 -7.63 -2.26 13.03
CA PHE A 154 -8.01 -0.86 12.87
C PHE A 154 -9.00 -0.61 11.74
N ILE A 155 -9.10 -1.50 10.73
CA ILE A 155 -10.10 -1.32 9.67
C ILE A 155 -11.52 -1.67 10.15
N ILE A 156 -11.67 -2.52 11.16
CA ILE A 156 -12.97 -2.91 11.71
C ILE A 156 -13.81 -1.73 12.20
N PRO A 157 -13.33 -0.85 13.10
CA PRO A 157 -14.11 0.29 13.57
C PRO A 157 -14.45 1.28 12.45
N ILE A 158 -13.56 1.44 11.46
CA ILE A 158 -13.81 2.28 10.28
C ILE A 158 -14.98 1.70 9.47
N THR A 159 -14.95 0.40 9.20
CA THR A 159 -16.01 -0.29 8.44
C THR A 159 -17.36 -0.19 9.15
N ILE A 160 -17.41 -0.48 10.44
CA ILE A 160 -18.65 -0.37 11.23
C ILE A 160 -19.19 1.07 11.18
N ALA A 161 -18.34 2.08 11.31
CA ALA A 161 -18.74 3.48 11.27
C ALA A 161 -19.24 3.89 9.88
N ALA A 162 -18.61 3.41 8.79
CA ALA A 162 -19.02 3.69 7.42
C ALA A 162 -20.40 3.11 7.11
N PHE A 163 -20.64 1.82 7.47
CA PHE A 163 -21.93 1.18 7.25
C PHE A 163 -23.06 1.76 8.12
N ARG A 164 -22.72 2.35 9.26
CA ARG A 164 -23.65 3.11 10.10
C ARG A 164 -23.84 4.57 9.65
N ASN A 165 -23.32 4.96 8.48
CA ASN A 165 -23.36 6.32 7.92
C ASN A 165 -22.81 7.39 8.90
N LYS A 166 -21.78 7.05 9.69
CA LYS A 166 -21.11 7.95 10.63
C LYS A 166 -19.87 8.62 10.03
N ILE A 167 -19.40 8.12 8.89
CA ILE A 167 -18.33 8.74 8.13
C ILE A 167 -18.96 9.43 6.93
N GLN A 168 -18.64 10.70 6.76
CA GLN A 168 -19.01 11.54 5.63
C GLN A 168 -17.78 12.36 5.22
N LEU A 169 -17.89 13.12 4.13
CA LEU A 169 -16.88 14.12 3.81
C LEU A 169 -16.63 15.01 5.03
N ASN A 170 -15.38 15.11 5.45
CA ASN A 170 -15.03 15.75 6.71
C ASN A 170 -15.43 17.22 6.72
N GLU A 171 -16.01 17.66 7.82
CA GLU A 171 -16.12 19.08 8.17
C GLU A 171 -14.72 19.67 8.44
N SER A 172 -14.61 21.01 8.47
CA SER A 172 -13.33 21.69 8.62
C SER A 172 -12.55 21.26 9.86
N HIS A 173 -13.22 21.15 11.01
CA HIS A 173 -12.57 20.70 12.26
C HIS A 173 -12.06 19.26 12.19
N THR A 174 -12.86 18.33 11.68
CA THR A 174 -12.46 16.92 11.51
C THR A 174 -11.33 16.79 10.50
N SER A 175 -11.34 17.57 9.41
CA SER A 175 -10.25 17.62 8.45
C SER A 175 -8.96 18.08 9.09
N MET A 176 -8.98 19.11 9.91
CA MET A 176 -7.80 19.62 10.60
C MET A 176 -7.16 18.55 11.49
N ILE A 177 -7.96 17.86 12.31
CA ILE A 177 -7.46 16.80 13.19
C ILE A 177 -6.85 15.65 12.37
N LEU A 178 -7.58 15.13 11.38
CA LEU A 178 -7.14 13.99 10.58
C LEU A 178 -5.90 14.31 9.75
N TYR A 179 -5.86 15.47 9.11
CA TYR A 179 -4.74 15.83 8.24
C TYR A 179 -3.48 16.14 9.05
N THR A 180 -3.61 16.92 10.14
CA THR A 180 -2.47 17.21 11.01
C THR A 180 -1.94 15.93 11.64
N GLY A 181 -2.80 15.07 12.16
CA GLY A 181 -2.39 13.81 12.77
C GLY A 181 -1.76 12.85 11.75
N ALA A 182 -2.31 12.75 10.54
CA ALA A 182 -1.72 11.94 9.46
C ALA A 182 -0.34 12.46 9.04
N LEU A 183 -0.17 13.79 8.94
CA LEU A 183 1.14 14.39 8.64
C LEU A 183 2.16 14.15 9.74
N VAL A 184 1.76 14.26 11.01
CA VAL A 184 2.63 13.93 12.15
C VAL A 184 3.03 12.46 12.13
N LEU A 185 2.10 11.53 11.93
CA LEU A 185 2.40 10.10 11.81
C LEU A 185 3.33 9.82 10.65
N THR A 186 3.06 10.40 9.49
CA THR A 186 3.91 10.26 8.29
C THR A 186 5.30 10.83 8.52
N PHE A 187 5.42 11.96 9.23
CA PHE A 187 6.73 12.53 9.60
C PHE A 187 7.50 11.61 10.54
N LEU A 188 6.85 11.13 11.61
CA LEU A 188 7.50 10.22 12.56
C LEU A 188 7.96 8.94 11.87
N PHE A 189 7.10 8.35 11.04
CA PHE A 189 7.44 7.14 10.29
C PHE A 189 8.56 7.41 9.27
N GLY A 190 8.48 8.48 8.52
CA GLY A 190 9.48 8.88 7.53
C GLY A 190 10.84 9.16 8.16
N TYR A 191 10.86 9.89 9.28
CA TYR A 191 12.09 10.22 9.99
C TYR A 191 12.72 9.01 10.71
N MET A 192 11.90 8.22 11.44
CA MET A 192 12.40 7.13 12.28
C MET A 192 12.71 5.83 11.51
N MET A 193 11.96 5.54 10.45
CA MET A 193 12.01 4.25 9.76
C MET A 193 12.62 4.35 8.36
N LEU A 194 12.45 5.48 7.67
CA LEU A 194 12.82 5.61 6.27
C LEU A 194 14.02 6.54 6.06
N ASP A 195 14.38 7.36 7.05
CA ASP A 195 15.30 8.49 6.87
C ASP A 195 14.96 9.30 5.60
N TRP A 196 13.65 9.58 5.42
CA TRP A 196 13.12 10.21 4.23
C TRP A 196 11.92 11.12 4.55
N ASN A 197 12.05 12.42 4.25
CA ASN A 197 11.03 13.41 4.56
C ASN A 197 10.05 13.67 3.40
N PHE A 198 10.33 13.17 2.20
CA PHE A 198 9.46 13.37 1.04
C PHE A 198 8.03 12.84 1.24
N PRO A 199 7.77 11.72 1.97
CA PRO A 199 6.41 11.27 2.25
C PRO A 199 5.49 12.34 2.85
N VAL A 200 6.01 13.23 3.70
CA VAL A 200 5.23 14.34 4.29
C VAL A 200 4.82 15.35 3.22
N LEU A 201 5.77 15.75 2.36
CA LEU A 201 5.50 16.64 1.25
C LEU A 201 4.47 16.02 0.29
N TYR A 202 4.64 14.76 -0.02
CA TYR A 202 3.77 14.01 -0.91
C TYR A 202 2.32 13.93 -0.36
N LEU A 203 2.17 13.52 0.90
CA LEU A 203 0.86 13.50 1.56
C LEU A 203 0.23 14.90 1.58
N THR A 204 1.02 15.93 1.86
CA THR A 204 0.54 17.33 1.84
C THR A 204 0.00 17.70 0.46
N LEU A 205 0.73 17.40 -0.62
CA LEU A 205 0.30 17.68 -1.99
C LEU A 205 -1.00 16.95 -2.35
N LEU A 206 -1.13 15.67 -1.96
CA LEU A 206 -2.35 14.89 -2.20
C LEU A 206 -3.56 15.45 -1.45
N LEU A 207 -3.38 15.81 -0.17
CA LEU A 207 -4.45 16.41 0.64
C LEU A 207 -4.83 17.80 0.13
N LEU A 208 -3.86 18.60 -0.34
CA LEU A 208 -4.12 19.89 -0.98
C LEU A 208 -4.90 19.70 -2.28
N ALA A 209 -4.51 18.78 -3.15
CA ALA A 209 -5.22 18.50 -4.39
C ALA A 209 -6.70 18.13 -4.12
N ALA A 210 -6.94 17.17 -3.22
CA ALA A 210 -8.28 16.78 -2.83
C ALA A 210 -9.09 17.95 -2.22
N SER A 211 -8.44 18.74 -1.33
CA SER A 211 -9.10 19.88 -0.67
C SER A 211 -9.42 21.03 -1.63
N MET A 212 -8.55 21.31 -2.60
CA MET A 212 -8.78 22.32 -3.63
C MET A 212 -9.97 21.95 -4.52
N VAL A 213 -10.05 20.70 -4.96
CA VAL A 213 -11.20 20.20 -5.73
C VAL A 213 -12.49 20.37 -4.93
N ARG A 214 -12.49 19.94 -3.66
CA ARG A 214 -13.66 20.10 -2.79
C ARG A 214 -14.14 21.55 -2.64
N ARG A 215 -13.22 22.51 -2.56
CA ARG A 215 -13.55 23.94 -2.40
C ARG A 215 -14.02 24.61 -3.69
N ARG A 216 -13.55 24.12 -4.85
CA ARG A 216 -13.81 24.74 -6.16
C ARG A 216 -14.98 24.10 -6.90
N VAL A 217 -15.23 22.81 -6.65
CA VAL A 217 -16.22 22.02 -7.38
C VAL A 217 -17.47 21.84 -6.52
N ASN A 218 -18.55 22.52 -6.88
CA ASN A 218 -19.87 22.30 -6.28
C ASN A 218 -20.69 21.39 -7.20
N HIS A 219 -20.38 20.10 -7.19
CA HIS A 219 -21.02 19.10 -8.05
C HIS A 219 -21.30 17.81 -7.27
N PRO A 220 -22.40 17.07 -7.52
CA PRO A 220 -22.71 15.83 -6.81
C PRO A 220 -21.61 14.75 -6.93
N LYS A 221 -20.80 14.78 -7.99
CA LYS A 221 -19.69 13.85 -8.23
C LYS A 221 -18.32 14.36 -7.73
N VAL A 222 -18.31 15.34 -6.80
CA VAL A 222 -17.06 15.95 -6.29
C VAL A 222 -16.08 14.90 -5.76
N GLU A 223 -16.55 13.84 -5.12
CA GLU A 223 -15.70 12.78 -4.56
C GLU A 223 -14.95 12.00 -5.66
N TRP A 224 -15.58 11.77 -6.82
CA TRP A 224 -14.93 11.15 -7.97
C TRP A 224 -13.90 12.06 -8.63
N ILE A 225 -14.19 13.37 -8.68
CA ILE A 225 -13.24 14.37 -9.21
C ILE A 225 -12.04 14.50 -8.27
N MET A 226 -12.26 14.43 -6.95
CA MET A 226 -11.18 14.35 -5.97
C MET A 226 -10.33 13.09 -6.17
N ALA A 227 -10.96 11.93 -6.33
CA ALA A 227 -10.27 10.68 -6.63
C ALA A 227 -9.41 10.81 -7.90
N ALA A 228 -9.96 11.35 -8.99
CA ALA A 228 -9.23 11.58 -10.22
C ALA A 228 -8.02 12.52 -10.03
N SER A 229 -8.14 13.57 -9.22
CA SER A 229 -7.02 14.49 -8.91
C SER A 229 -5.90 13.80 -8.13
N VAL A 230 -6.24 12.92 -7.19
CA VAL A 230 -5.27 12.12 -6.42
C VAL A 230 -4.55 11.13 -7.35
N VAL A 231 -5.30 10.42 -8.19
CA VAL A 231 -4.74 9.49 -9.19
C VAL A 231 -3.79 10.21 -10.14
N LEU A 232 -4.14 11.43 -10.60
CA LEU A 232 -3.26 12.22 -11.46
C LEU A 232 -1.93 12.55 -10.78
N VAL A 233 -1.96 13.04 -9.54
CA VAL A 233 -0.74 13.38 -8.78
C VAL A 233 0.09 12.12 -8.51
N ALA A 234 -0.54 11.03 -8.08
CA ALA A 234 0.14 9.76 -7.82
C ALA A 234 0.76 9.19 -9.09
N GLY A 235 0.00 9.19 -10.21
CA GLY A 235 0.46 8.71 -11.51
C GLY A 235 1.65 9.48 -12.06
N LEU A 236 1.68 10.82 -11.89
CA LEU A 236 2.83 11.63 -12.32
C LEU A 236 4.12 11.25 -11.58
N VAL A 237 4.03 11.01 -10.26
CA VAL A 237 5.19 10.55 -9.48
C VAL A 237 5.62 9.16 -9.94
N GLN A 238 4.68 8.26 -10.17
CA GLN A 238 4.97 6.89 -10.57
C GLN A 238 5.57 6.81 -12.00
N ILE A 239 5.05 7.59 -12.94
CA ILE A 239 5.65 7.70 -14.30
C ILE A 239 7.11 8.15 -14.19
N LYS A 240 7.39 9.14 -13.34
CA LYS A 240 8.76 9.61 -13.13
C LYS A 240 9.68 8.50 -12.60
N THR A 241 9.23 7.73 -11.62
CA THR A 241 10.05 6.68 -10.99
C THR A 241 10.24 5.45 -11.88
N ILE A 242 9.28 5.14 -12.76
CA ILE A 242 9.43 4.07 -13.76
C ILE A 242 10.37 4.49 -14.89
N THR A 243 10.29 5.76 -15.33
CA THR A 243 11.07 6.24 -16.48
C THR A 243 12.51 6.61 -16.10
N TYR A 244 12.72 7.04 -14.86
CA TYR A 244 14.01 7.47 -14.33
C TYR A 244 14.40 6.61 -13.12
N LEU A 245 15.28 7.14 -12.28
CA LEU A 245 15.68 6.50 -11.03
C LEU A 245 14.64 6.76 -9.92
N PRO A 246 14.58 5.87 -8.90
CA PRO A 246 13.83 6.12 -7.68
C PRO A 246 14.15 7.49 -7.07
N LEU A 247 13.16 8.11 -6.39
CA LEU A 247 13.38 9.39 -5.69
C LEU A 247 14.35 9.24 -4.51
N LYS A 248 14.28 8.10 -3.80
CA LYS A 248 15.26 7.63 -2.84
C LYS A 248 15.56 6.17 -3.13
N ASP A 249 16.83 5.86 -3.34
CA ASP A 249 17.26 4.51 -3.66
C ASP A 249 17.60 3.74 -2.38
N TYR A 250 16.82 2.71 -2.09
CA TYR A 250 17.01 1.81 -0.95
C TYR A 250 17.62 0.46 -1.37
N ARG A 251 17.94 0.30 -2.65
CA ARG A 251 18.49 -0.96 -3.16
C ARG A 251 19.92 -1.15 -2.65
N PRO A 252 20.35 -2.40 -2.42
CA PRO A 252 21.75 -2.69 -2.01
C PRO A 252 22.80 -2.18 -2.99
N TYR A 253 22.40 -1.94 -4.24
CA TYR A 253 23.28 -1.45 -5.33
C TYR A 253 22.97 0.00 -5.73
N ALA A 254 22.50 0.81 -4.79
CA ALA A 254 22.26 2.21 -5.04
C ALA A 254 23.51 2.92 -5.59
N VAL A 255 23.31 3.92 -6.45
CA VAL A 255 24.41 4.69 -7.03
C VAL A 255 25.19 5.39 -5.90
N GLY A 256 26.49 5.10 -5.80
CA GLY A 256 27.37 5.61 -4.74
C GLY A 256 27.65 4.63 -3.60
N GLU A 257 26.94 3.50 -3.54
CA GLU A 257 27.22 2.44 -2.58
C GLU A 257 28.35 1.52 -3.05
N SER A 258 29.12 1.00 -2.09
CA SER A 258 30.22 0.08 -2.40
C SER A 258 29.70 -1.35 -2.61
N ILE A 259 29.88 -1.88 -3.81
CA ILE A 259 29.55 -3.28 -4.15
C ILE A 259 30.27 -4.27 -3.21
N ILE A 260 31.47 -3.90 -2.70
CA ILE A 260 32.27 -4.75 -1.82
C ILE A 260 31.67 -4.83 -0.41
N GLN A 261 31.04 -3.74 0.09
CA GLN A 261 30.43 -3.70 1.40
C GLN A 261 29.06 -4.38 1.42
N ASN A 262 28.36 -4.37 0.30
CA ASN A 262 27.03 -4.98 0.12
C ASN A 262 27.13 -6.40 -0.44
N ARG A 263 28.15 -7.17 -0.02
CA ARG A 263 28.25 -8.58 -0.43
C ARG A 263 26.95 -9.30 -0.13
N LEU A 264 26.37 -9.84 -1.20
CA LEU A 264 25.38 -10.92 -1.10
C LEU A 264 26.03 -12.06 -0.33
N SER A 265 25.59 -12.27 0.90
CA SER A 265 25.85 -13.48 1.68
C SER A 265 24.78 -14.49 1.36
#